data_9a74fc8c42872a3ef14d29292d1e993e
#
_entry.id   9a74fc8c42872a3ef14d29292d1e993e
#
_cell.length_a   1.000
_cell.length_b   1.000
_cell.length_c   1.000
_cell.angle_alpha   90.00
_cell.angle_beta   90.00
_cell.angle_gamma   90.00
#
_symmetry.space_group_name_H-M   'P 1'
#
loop_
_entity.id
_entity.type
_entity.pdbx_description
1 polymer ?
#
loop_
_entity_poly.entity_id
_entity_poly.type
_entity_poly.pdbx_seq_one_letter_code
_entity_poly.pdbx_strand_id
1 'polypeptide(L)'
;MTSGSNRRQFLKVAGASAVACAAGAPRSAIAAGVAEPAPAKAPFALGMASYTLRQFPVDQAIEMTRRLGLTRICFKDFHLKLDATPEVIAETVAKVKAAGLDLYAGGVIYMKTEAEVDRAFVYAKAAGFRMIIGVPTYELLPYTNKKVQEYDMPVAIHNHGPDNPLFPTPQSAYERIASLDRRLGLCMDVGHTQRSGVDPA
;
A
#
# COMPACT_ATOMS: atom_id res chain seq x y z
N MET A 1 -10.38 34.32 -12.32
CA MET A 1 -9.29 34.80 -11.44
C MET A 1 -9.61 34.36 -10.01
N THR A 2 -9.15 33.21 -9.57
CA THR A 2 -9.39 32.70 -8.23
C THR A 2 -8.16 33.01 -7.37
N SER A 3 -8.34 33.94 -6.41
CA SER A 3 -7.30 34.33 -5.45
C SER A 3 -7.04 33.20 -4.47
N GLY A 4 -5.93 32.51 -4.65
CA GLY A 4 -5.46 31.48 -3.69
C GLY A 4 -4.97 32.13 -2.40
N SER A 5 -5.59 31.80 -1.29
CA SER A 5 -5.15 32.17 0.06
C SER A 5 -3.79 31.48 0.36
N ASN A 6 -2.74 32.25 0.67
CA ASN A 6 -1.43 31.69 0.96
C ASN A 6 -1.25 31.41 2.48
N ARG A 7 -0.28 30.54 2.84
CA ARG A 7 0.01 30.11 4.22
C ARG A 7 0.20 31.26 5.22
N ARG A 8 0.70 32.41 4.78
CA ARG A 8 0.88 33.57 5.64
C ARG A 8 -0.43 34.26 6.04
N GLN A 9 -1.46 34.21 5.18
CA GLN A 9 -2.78 34.77 5.50
C GLN A 9 -3.51 33.88 6.50
N PHE A 10 -3.38 32.55 6.39
CA PHE A 10 -3.95 31.61 7.35
C PHE A 10 -3.41 31.85 8.78
N LEU A 11 -2.10 32.02 8.92
CA LEU A 11 -1.48 32.28 10.23
C LEU A 11 -1.83 33.63 10.85
N LYS A 12 -2.17 34.63 10.05
CA LYS A 12 -2.61 35.96 10.56
C LYS A 12 -4.04 35.93 11.09
N VAL A 13 -4.91 35.08 10.52
CA VAL A 13 -6.31 34.93 11.00
C VAL A 13 -6.36 34.08 12.28
N ALA A 14 -5.50 33.09 12.44
CA ALA A 14 -5.39 32.27 13.65
C ALA A 14 -4.81 33.02 14.85
N GLY A 15 -4.04 34.08 14.64
CA GLY A 15 -3.40 34.86 15.70
C GLY A 15 -4.26 35.97 16.30
N ALA A 16 -5.38 36.34 15.70
CA ALA A 16 -6.21 37.48 16.13
C ALA A 16 -7.32 37.17 17.16
N SER A 17 -7.50 35.90 17.54
CA SER A 17 -8.55 35.46 18.46
C SER A 17 -8.11 35.27 19.91
N ALA A 18 -6.91 35.66 20.28
CA ALA A 18 -6.34 35.33 21.59
C ALA A 18 -6.22 36.50 22.59
N VAL A 19 -6.76 37.69 22.31
CA VAL A 19 -6.67 38.82 23.28
C VAL A 19 -8.03 39.52 23.43
N ALA A 20 -8.92 38.91 24.18
CA ALA A 20 -9.99 39.62 24.90
C ALA A 20 -10.70 38.64 25.86
N CYS A 21 -10.21 38.49 27.09
CA CYS A 21 -10.99 38.08 28.26
C CYS A 21 -10.12 38.13 29.52
N ALA A 22 -9.95 39.35 30.05
CA ALA A 22 -9.51 39.51 31.45
C ALA A 22 -10.45 40.52 32.11
N ALA A 23 -11.56 40.05 32.65
CA ALA A 23 -12.28 40.65 33.76
C ALA A 23 -13.44 39.74 34.21
N GLY A 24 -13.26 39.07 35.32
CA GLY A 24 -14.22 38.72 36.37
C GLY A 24 -15.58 38.08 36.04
N ALA A 25 -15.65 36.74 36.11
CA ALA A 25 -16.88 36.03 36.48
C ALA A 25 -16.56 34.60 37.00
N PRO A 26 -17.36 33.97 37.89
CA PRO A 26 -17.00 32.78 38.66
C PRO A 26 -16.88 31.54 37.78
N ARG A 27 -15.79 30.80 38.00
CA ARG A 27 -15.54 29.50 37.39
C ARG A 27 -16.51 28.45 37.94
N SER A 28 -17.58 28.19 37.21
CA SER A 28 -18.33 26.95 37.27
C SER A 28 -19.09 26.75 35.98
N ALA A 29 -18.39 26.42 34.93
CA ALA A 29 -18.95 25.76 33.77
C ALA A 29 -18.07 24.56 33.50
N ILE A 30 -18.55 23.39 33.87
CA ILE A 30 -18.05 22.09 33.41
C ILE A 30 -18.01 22.17 31.88
N ALA A 31 -16.82 22.29 31.34
CA ALA A 31 -16.62 22.06 29.92
C ALA A 31 -17.02 20.60 29.68
N ALA A 32 -18.26 20.39 29.22
CA ALA A 32 -18.66 19.17 28.60
C ALA A 32 -17.69 19.02 27.40
N GLY A 33 -16.67 18.16 27.57
CA GLY A 33 -15.76 17.80 26.50
C GLY A 33 -16.63 17.33 25.36
N VAL A 34 -16.61 18.09 24.26
CA VAL A 34 -17.13 17.59 23.00
C VAL A 34 -16.24 16.41 22.70
N ALA A 35 -16.74 15.19 22.97
CA ALA A 35 -16.06 13.97 22.59
C ALA A 35 -15.83 14.08 21.06
N GLU A 36 -14.57 14.17 20.65
CA GLU A 36 -14.28 14.05 19.22
C GLU A 36 -14.98 12.79 18.72
N PRO A 37 -15.79 12.89 17.65
CA PRO A 37 -16.42 11.72 17.09
C PRO A 37 -15.30 10.72 16.76
N ALA A 38 -15.43 9.50 17.28
CA ALA A 38 -14.47 8.43 16.98
C ALA A 38 -14.26 8.40 15.46
N PRO A 39 -13.01 8.35 14.98
CA PRO A 39 -12.74 8.43 13.56
C PRO A 39 -13.57 7.36 12.85
N ALA A 40 -14.36 7.79 11.88
CA ALA A 40 -15.19 6.89 11.10
C ALA A 40 -14.27 5.78 10.55
N LYS A 41 -14.65 4.52 10.81
CA LYS A 41 -13.85 3.37 10.37
C LYS A 41 -13.68 3.48 8.86
N ALA A 42 -12.42 3.63 8.41
CA ALA A 42 -12.13 3.75 6.99
C ALA A 42 -12.80 2.58 6.22
N PRO A 43 -13.41 2.82 5.07
CA PRO A 43 -14.11 1.79 4.29
C PRO A 43 -13.14 0.71 3.75
N PHE A 44 -11.86 0.91 3.94
CA PHE A 44 -10.78 -0.01 3.53
C PHE A 44 -9.75 -0.15 4.66
N ALA A 45 -8.97 -1.22 4.60
CA ALA A 45 -7.92 -1.45 5.57
C ALA A 45 -6.58 -0.87 5.08
N LEU A 46 -5.95 -0.08 5.95
CA LEU A 46 -4.61 0.45 5.68
C LEU A 46 -3.54 -0.60 5.95
N GLY A 47 -2.46 -0.54 5.18
CA GLY A 47 -1.27 -1.36 5.33
C GLY A 47 -0.01 -0.61 4.92
N MET A 48 1.15 -1.11 5.38
CA MET A 48 2.46 -0.58 5.02
C MET A 48 2.96 -1.27 3.76
N ALA A 49 3.33 -0.50 2.74
CA ALA A 49 4.19 -0.97 1.67
C ALA A 49 5.66 -0.84 2.12
N SER A 50 6.34 -1.97 2.29
CA SER A 50 7.67 -1.97 2.92
C SER A 50 8.76 -1.26 2.10
N TYR A 51 8.48 -0.92 0.85
CA TYR A 51 9.35 -0.05 0.04
C TYR A 51 9.66 1.28 0.74
N THR A 52 8.70 1.86 1.45
CA THR A 52 8.88 3.08 2.26
C THR A 52 10.01 2.91 3.28
N LEU A 53 10.18 1.69 3.79
CA LEU A 53 11.13 1.34 4.85
C LEU A 53 12.37 0.61 4.32
N ARG A 54 12.68 0.70 3.02
CA ARG A 54 13.75 -0.04 2.34
C ARG A 54 15.16 0.15 2.89
N GLN A 55 15.38 1.21 3.67
CA GLN A 55 16.66 1.51 4.30
C GLN A 55 16.83 0.84 5.68
N PHE A 56 15.79 0.17 6.17
CA PHE A 56 15.76 -0.45 7.48
C PHE A 56 15.70 -1.97 7.36
N PRO A 57 16.33 -2.73 8.28
CA PRO A 57 16.18 -4.17 8.32
C PRO A 57 14.75 -4.58 8.65
N VAL A 58 14.41 -5.84 8.34
CA VAL A 58 13.05 -6.37 8.47
C VAL A 58 12.43 -6.18 9.86
N ASP A 59 13.21 -6.42 10.91
CA ASP A 59 12.72 -6.30 12.29
C ASP A 59 12.33 -4.84 12.63
N GLN A 60 13.11 -3.87 12.14
CA GLN A 60 12.78 -2.44 12.29
C GLN A 60 11.56 -2.06 11.44
N ALA A 61 11.45 -2.57 10.21
CA ALA A 61 10.30 -2.31 9.36
C ALA A 61 8.99 -2.83 10.00
N ILE A 62 9.03 -4.00 10.63
CA ILE A 62 7.92 -4.56 11.40
C ILE A 62 7.55 -3.64 12.56
N GLU A 63 8.52 -3.24 13.38
CA GLU A 63 8.28 -2.38 14.54
C GLU A 63 7.76 -0.99 14.15
N MET A 64 8.33 -0.38 13.10
CA MET A 64 7.86 0.92 12.59
C MET A 64 6.42 0.83 12.08
N THR A 65 6.05 -0.28 11.43
CA THR A 65 4.68 -0.52 10.98
C THR A 65 3.70 -0.58 12.17
N ARG A 66 4.08 -1.29 13.23
CA ARG A 66 3.29 -1.37 14.47
C ARG A 66 3.13 0.00 15.15
N ARG A 67 4.20 0.75 15.25
CA ARG A 67 4.18 2.11 15.87
C ARG A 67 3.22 3.06 15.16
N LEU A 68 2.95 2.86 13.87
CA LEU A 68 1.95 3.62 13.11
C LEU A 68 0.52 3.12 13.34
N GLY A 69 0.30 2.10 14.18
CA GLY A 69 -1.01 1.52 14.42
C GLY A 69 -1.54 0.70 13.24
N LEU A 70 -0.69 0.38 12.25
CA LEU A 70 -1.07 -0.45 11.13
C LEU A 70 -1.02 -1.93 11.50
N THR A 71 -1.95 -2.70 10.93
CA THR A 71 -2.06 -4.15 11.16
C THR A 71 -1.68 -5.00 9.97
N ARG A 72 -1.30 -4.38 8.85
CA ARG A 72 -0.99 -5.05 7.58
C ARG A 72 0.31 -4.54 6.99
N ILE A 73 1.05 -5.45 6.36
CA ILE A 73 2.29 -5.12 5.66
C ILE A 73 2.39 -5.94 4.37
N CYS A 74 2.87 -5.27 3.30
CA CYS A 74 3.27 -5.90 2.05
C CYS A 74 4.80 -5.84 1.95
N PHE A 75 5.46 -6.97 1.77
CA PHE A 75 6.92 -6.99 1.66
C PHE A 75 7.41 -6.84 0.23
N LYS A 76 8.42 -6.00 0.09
CA LYS A 76 9.31 -5.93 -1.05
C LYS A 76 10.53 -6.84 -0.81
N ASP A 77 11.26 -7.16 -1.86
CA ASP A 77 12.45 -8.05 -1.87
C ASP A 77 13.58 -7.64 -0.91
N PHE A 78 13.65 -6.39 -0.46
CA PHE A 78 14.60 -5.96 0.59
C PHE A 78 14.36 -6.66 1.94
N HIS A 79 13.10 -6.98 2.25
CA HIS A 79 12.69 -7.53 3.54
C HIS A 79 12.41 -9.02 3.50
N LEU A 80 12.09 -9.57 2.31
CA LEU A 80 11.98 -11.00 2.06
C LEU A 80 12.29 -11.26 0.58
N LYS A 81 13.46 -11.83 0.33
CA LYS A 81 13.93 -12.08 -1.03
C LYS A 81 13.09 -13.14 -1.73
N LEU A 82 12.89 -12.96 -3.04
CA LEU A 82 12.13 -13.90 -3.89
C LEU A 82 12.80 -15.28 -4.00
N ASP A 83 14.11 -15.35 -3.79
CA ASP A 83 14.93 -16.57 -3.77
C ASP A 83 15.30 -17.04 -2.36
N ALA A 84 14.62 -16.51 -1.33
CA ALA A 84 14.82 -16.96 0.04
C ALA A 84 14.46 -18.44 0.20
N THR A 85 15.22 -19.14 1.06
CA THR A 85 14.92 -20.55 1.38
C THR A 85 13.60 -20.66 2.15
N PRO A 86 12.95 -21.84 2.12
CA PRO A 86 11.73 -22.07 2.88
C PRO A 86 11.86 -21.74 4.38
N GLU A 87 13.02 -21.99 4.97
CA GLU A 87 13.30 -21.70 6.38
C GLU A 87 13.32 -20.20 6.66
N VAL A 88 13.99 -19.42 5.80
CA VAL A 88 14.04 -17.95 5.90
C VAL A 88 12.65 -17.35 5.70
N ILE A 89 11.88 -17.88 4.76
CA ILE A 89 10.49 -17.46 4.55
C ILE A 89 9.67 -17.73 5.82
N ALA A 90 9.72 -18.95 6.35
CA ALA A 90 8.96 -19.34 7.54
C ALA A 90 9.34 -18.51 8.77
N GLU A 91 10.64 -18.28 9.01
CA GLU A 91 11.13 -17.41 10.10
C GLU A 91 10.61 -15.99 9.97
N THR A 92 10.71 -15.40 8.78
CA THR A 92 10.27 -14.04 8.53
C THR A 92 8.76 -13.88 8.72
N VAL A 93 7.98 -14.82 8.20
CA VAL A 93 6.52 -14.87 8.39
C VAL A 93 6.16 -14.99 9.85
N ALA A 94 6.87 -15.85 10.60
CA ALA A 94 6.66 -16.01 12.04
C ALA A 94 6.93 -14.71 12.81
N LYS A 95 7.99 -13.97 12.48
CA LYS A 95 8.28 -12.64 13.07
C LYS A 95 7.15 -11.64 12.82
N VAL A 96 6.65 -11.55 11.60
CA VAL A 96 5.54 -10.64 11.26
C VAL A 96 4.28 -11.02 12.05
N LYS A 97 3.96 -12.30 12.10
CA LYS A 97 2.80 -12.84 12.84
C LYS A 97 2.94 -12.60 14.34
N ALA A 98 4.11 -12.84 14.94
CA ALA A 98 4.38 -12.59 16.35
C ALA A 98 4.24 -11.11 16.72
N ALA A 99 4.51 -10.22 15.77
CA ALA A 99 4.29 -8.78 15.91
C ALA A 99 2.81 -8.37 15.77
N GLY A 100 1.88 -9.29 15.54
CA GLY A 100 0.46 -9.02 15.34
C GLY A 100 0.13 -8.39 13.97
N LEU A 101 1.04 -8.52 13.00
CA LEU A 101 0.83 -8.02 11.63
C LEU A 101 0.39 -9.15 10.70
N ASP A 102 -0.41 -8.76 9.71
CA ASP A 102 -0.82 -9.58 8.58
C ASP A 102 0.10 -9.28 7.38
N LEU A 103 0.95 -10.24 7.01
CA LEU A 103 1.77 -10.19 5.80
C LEU A 103 0.91 -10.61 4.60
N TYR A 104 0.12 -9.67 4.08
CA TYR A 104 -0.94 -10.00 3.12
C TYR A 104 -0.48 -10.15 1.68
N ALA A 105 0.67 -9.60 1.31
CA ALA A 105 1.15 -9.58 -0.07
C ALA A 105 2.68 -9.47 -0.15
N GLY A 106 3.22 -9.86 -1.28
CA GLY A 106 4.60 -9.60 -1.68
C GLY A 106 4.68 -8.91 -3.05
N GLY A 107 5.64 -8.03 -3.22
CA GLY A 107 5.87 -7.32 -4.47
C GLY A 107 6.31 -5.86 -4.28
N VAL A 108 6.59 -5.15 -5.37
CA VAL A 108 6.29 -5.44 -6.80
C VAL A 108 7.28 -6.49 -7.33
N ILE A 109 6.78 -7.56 -7.92
CA ILE A 109 7.57 -8.63 -8.53
C ILE A 109 7.48 -8.50 -10.06
N TYR A 110 8.60 -8.26 -10.71
CA TYR A 110 8.69 -8.31 -12.17
C TYR A 110 8.82 -9.76 -12.64
N MET A 111 8.08 -10.11 -13.69
CA MET A 111 8.08 -11.46 -14.27
C MET A 111 8.27 -11.34 -15.78
N LYS A 112 9.47 -11.74 -16.26
CA LYS A 112 9.90 -11.63 -17.64
C LYS A 112 10.00 -12.98 -18.36
N THR A 113 9.87 -14.09 -17.59
CA THR A 113 9.91 -15.46 -18.08
C THR A 113 8.88 -16.29 -17.33
N GLU A 114 8.46 -17.42 -17.91
CA GLU A 114 7.56 -18.38 -17.24
C GLU A 114 8.15 -18.89 -15.92
N ALA A 115 9.47 -19.13 -15.88
CA ALA A 115 10.15 -19.55 -14.66
C ALA A 115 10.09 -18.49 -13.54
N GLU A 116 10.10 -17.20 -13.88
CA GLU A 116 9.93 -16.13 -12.91
C GLU A 116 8.47 -16.03 -12.42
N VAL A 117 7.50 -16.30 -13.30
CA VAL A 117 6.09 -16.43 -12.89
C VAL A 117 5.95 -17.59 -11.91
N ASP A 118 6.44 -18.79 -12.26
CA ASP A 118 6.38 -19.97 -11.38
C ASP A 118 7.00 -19.67 -10.01
N ARG A 119 8.19 -19.08 -10.00
CA ARG A 119 8.88 -18.71 -8.75
C ARG A 119 8.05 -17.75 -7.91
N ALA A 120 7.40 -16.76 -8.50
CA ALA A 120 6.56 -15.80 -7.78
C ALA A 120 5.38 -16.50 -7.08
N PHE A 121 4.74 -17.46 -7.73
CA PHE A 121 3.64 -18.23 -7.14
C PHE A 121 4.10 -19.19 -6.04
N VAL A 122 5.21 -19.90 -6.25
CA VAL A 122 5.81 -20.77 -5.23
C VAL A 122 6.18 -19.96 -3.99
N TYR A 123 6.86 -18.83 -4.18
CA TYR A 123 7.23 -17.91 -3.11
C TYR A 123 6.01 -17.38 -2.35
N ALA A 124 5.00 -16.90 -3.07
CA ALA A 124 3.79 -16.35 -2.46
C ALA A 124 3.04 -17.40 -1.63
N LYS A 125 2.96 -18.64 -2.14
CA LYS A 125 2.36 -19.77 -1.43
C LYS A 125 3.14 -20.13 -0.17
N ALA A 126 4.47 -20.20 -0.25
CA ALA A 126 5.34 -20.49 0.89
C ALA A 126 5.24 -19.41 1.98
N ALA A 127 5.13 -18.14 1.60
CA ALA A 127 4.97 -17.02 2.52
C ALA A 127 3.52 -16.83 3.03
N GLY A 128 2.57 -17.58 2.51
CA GLY A 128 1.15 -17.47 2.89
C GLY A 128 0.51 -16.14 2.46
N PHE A 129 0.99 -15.52 1.38
CA PHE A 129 0.38 -14.31 0.85
C PHE A 129 -1.02 -14.57 0.33
N ARG A 130 -1.88 -13.56 0.43
CA ARG A 130 -3.22 -13.59 -0.16
C ARG A 130 -3.25 -13.05 -1.59
N MET A 131 -2.19 -12.36 -2.01
CA MET A 131 -2.03 -11.86 -3.37
C MET A 131 -0.57 -11.56 -3.69
N ILE A 132 -0.24 -11.57 -4.97
CA ILE A 132 1.02 -11.09 -5.52
C ILE A 132 0.80 -9.70 -6.10
N ILE A 133 1.65 -8.74 -5.77
CA ILE A 133 1.71 -7.48 -6.51
C ILE A 133 2.77 -7.66 -7.59
N GLY A 134 2.34 -7.72 -8.85
CA GLY A 134 3.16 -8.20 -9.94
C GLY A 134 3.16 -7.33 -11.18
N VAL A 135 4.20 -7.51 -11.99
CA VAL A 135 4.36 -6.88 -13.31
C VAL A 135 4.86 -7.94 -14.28
N PRO A 136 4.00 -8.86 -14.74
CA PRO A 136 4.35 -9.76 -15.84
C PRO A 136 4.49 -8.96 -17.14
N THR A 137 5.35 -9.42 -18.07
CA THR A 137 5.31 -8.87 -19.43
C THR A 137 3.97 -9.21 -20.09
N TYR A 138 3.60 -8.46 -21.13
CA TYR A 138 2.32 -8.67 -21.81
C TYR A 138 2.15 -10.09 -22.35
N GLU A 139 3.23 -10.66 -22.87
CA GLU A 139 3.27 -12.01 -23.42
C GLU A 139 3.03 -13.09 -22.36
N LEU A 140 3.35 -12.79 -21.11
CA LEU A 140 3.18 -13.71 -19.98
C LEU A 140 1.80 -13.61 -19.29
N LEU A 141 0.96 -12.65 -19.69
CA LEU A 141 -0.38 -12.55 -19.10
C LEU A 141 -1.21 -13.82 -19.22
N PRO A 142 -1.24 -14.53 -20.37
CA PRO A 142 -1.95 -15.81 -20.50
C PRO A 142 -1.37 -16.89 -19.57
N TYR A 143 -0.05 -16.96 -19.42
CA TYR A 143 0.61 -17.90 -18.52
C TYR A 143 0.34 -17.55 -17.05
N THR A 144 0.44 -16.27 -16.70
CA THR A 144 0.10 -15.78 -15.36
C THR A 144 -1.36 -16.08 -15.02
N ASN A 145 -2.27 -15.92 -15.97
CA ASN A 145 -3.69 -16.25 -15.83
C ASN A 145 -3.91 -17.74 -15.51
N LYS A 146 -3.17 -18.63 -16.17
CA LYS A 146 -3.18 -20.06 -15.85
C LYS A 146 -2.73 -20.33 -14.41
N LYS A 147 -1.64 -19.67 -13.97
CA LYS A 147 -1.11 -19.83 -12.60
C LYS A 147 -2.04 -19.26 -11.54
N VAL A 148 -2.70 -18.15 -11.81
CA VAL A 148 -3.76 -17.59 -10.93
C VAL A 148 -4.84 -18.65 -10.66
N GLN A 149 -5.26 -19.39 -11.68
CA GLN A 149 -6.26 -20.45 -11.54
C GLN A 149 -5.70 -21.69 -10.82
N GLU A 150 -4.47 -22.10 -11.15
CA GLU A 150 -3.80 -23.28 -10.55
C GLU A 150 -3.58 -23.10 -9.05
N TYR A 151 -3.15 -21.92 -8.62
CA TYR A 151 -2.81 -21.62 -7.23
C TYR A 151 -3.95 -21.00 -6.42
N ASP A 152 -5.06 -20.65 -7.06
CA ASP A 152 -6.14 -19.83 -6.47
C ASP A 152 -5.59 -18.54 -5.82
N MET A 153 -4.61 -17.92 -6.47
CA MET A 153 -3.82 -16.81 -5.95
C MET A 153 -4.02 -15.57 -6.81
N PRO A 154 -4.64 -14.50 -6.29
CA PRO A 154 -4.78 -13.24 -7.00
C PRO A 154 -3.43 -12.60 -7.34
N VAL A 155 -3.37 -11.97 -8.52
CA VAL A 155 -2.26 -11.10 -8.92
C VAL A 155 -2.81 -9.70 -9.19
N ALA A 156 -2.31 -8.73 -8.44
CA ALA A 156 -2.64 -7.32 -8.64
C ALA A 156 -1.55 -6.66 -9.51
N ILE A 157 -1.92 -6.27 -10.73
CA ILE A 157 -1.01 -5.62 -11.67
C ILE A 157 -0.71 -4.20 -11.21
N HIS A 158 0.57 -3.91 -11.01
CA HIS A 158 1.05 -2.61 -10.57
C HIS A 158 1.39 -1.71 -11.77
N ASN A 159 0.78 -0.52 -11.85
CA ASN A 159 1.14 0.48 -12.85
C ASN A 159 2.36 1.29 -12.40
N HIS A 160 3.25 1.65 -13.35
CA HIS A 160 4.54 2.28 -13.06
C HIS A 160 4.72 3.70 -13.58
N GLY A 161 3.73 4.24 -14.26
CA GLY A 161 3.81 5.59 -14.83
C GLY A 161 4.59 5.67 -16.16
N PRO A 162 4.81 6.87 -16.69
CA PRO A 162 5.20 7.10 -18.08
C PRO A 162 6.59 6.58 -18.45
N ASP A 163 7.45 6.37 -17.45
CA ASP A 163 8.83 5.92 -17.67
C ASP A 163 8.94 4.40 -17.88
N ASN A 164 7.87 3.65 -17.69
CA ASN A 164 7.85 2.21 -17.83
C ASN A 164 6.91 1.79 -18.97
N PRO A 165 7.39 1.02 -19.96
CA PRO A 165 6.55 0.56 -21.06
C PRO A 165 5.48 -0.45 -20.66
N LEU A 166 5.66 -1.12 -19.49
CA LEU A 166 4.70 -2.07 -18.95
C LEU A 166 3.73 -1.35 -18.01
N PHE A 167 2.46 -1.32 -18.39
CA PHE A 167 1.37 -0.78 -17.58
C PHE A 167 1.61 0.66 -17.09
N PRO A 168 1.76 1.63 -18.00
CA PRO A 168 2.02 3.03 -17.60
C PRO A 168 0.85 3.66 -16.83
N THR A 169 -0.38 3.18 -17.01
CA THR A 169 -1.58 3.67 -16.33
C THR A 169 -2.44 2.50 -15.83
N PRO A 170 -3.33 2.71 -14.85
CA PRO A 170 -4.31 1.70 -14.44
C PRO A 170 -5.19 1.24 -15.60
N GLN A 171 -5.61 2.17 -16.48
CA GLN A 171 -6.41 1.86 -17.66
C GLN A 171 -5.67 0.90 -18.61
N SER A 172 -4.39 1.15 -18.90
CA SER A 172 -3.59 0.27 -19.75
C SER A 172 -3.42 -1.14 -19.17
N ALA A 173 -3.38 -1.26 -17.85
CA ALA A 173 -3.37 -2.56 -17.17
C ALA A 173 -4.74 -3.25 -17.27
N TYR A 174 -5.82 -2.52 -17.00
CA TYR A 174 -7.18 -3.05 -17.08
C TYR A 174 -7.53 -3.61 -18.46
N GLU A 175 -7.25 -2.87 -19.52
CA GLU A 175 -7.50 -3.28 -20.90
C GLU A 175 -6.83 -4.62 -21.26
N ARG A 176 -5.67 -4.90 -20.66
CA ARG A 176 -4.92 -6.14 -20.89
C ARG A 176 -5.47 -7.35 -20.12
N ILE A 177 -6.11 -7.11 -18.99
CA ILE A 177 -6.58 -8.21 -18.12
C ILE A 177 -8.10 -8.36 -18.07
N ALA A 178 -8.88 -7.44 -18.64
CA ALA A 178 -10.34 -7.42 -18.52
C ALA A 178 -11.03 -8.69 -19.01
N SER A 179 -10.43 -9.42 -19.97
CA SER A 179 -10.94 -10.69 -20.50
C SER A 179 -10.38 -11.93 -19.80
N LEU A 180 -9.48 -11.75 -18.82
CA LEU A 180 -8.83 -12.82 -18.10
C LEU A 180 -9.57 -13.15 -16.79
N ASP A 181 -9.04 -14.07 -16.01
CA ASP A 181 -9.60 -14.45 -14.71
C ASP A 181 -9.72 -13.23 -13.79
N ARG A 182 -10.84 -13.12 -13.08
CA ARG A 182 -11.14 -11.98 -12.18
C ARG A 182 -10.17 -11.83 -11.02
N ARG A 183 -9.34 -12.83 -10.72
CA ARG A 183 -8.25 -12.76 -9.75
C ARG A 183 -7.01 -12.01 -10.27
N LEU A 184 -6.96 -11.73 -11.58
CA LEU A 184 -6.07 -10.70 -12.13
C LEU A 184 -6.75 -9.35 -11.95
N GLY A 185 -6.23 -8.56 -11.03
CA GLY A 185 -6.77 -7.25 -10.67
C GLY A 185 -5.72 -6.14 -10.79
N LEU A 186 -6.03 -4.98 -10.24
CA LEU A 186 -5.14 -3.81 -10.27
C LEU A 186 -4.58 -3.50 -8.88
N CYS A 187 -3.30 -3.21 -8.83
CA CYS A 187 -2.66 -2.46 -7.76
C CYS A 187 -2.41 -1.05 -8.28
N MET A 188 -3.39 -0.17 -8.12
CA MET A 188 -3.31 1.19 -8.64
C MET A 188 -2.35 2.03 -7.79
N ASP A 189 -1.21 2.40 -8.37
CA ASP A 189 -0.31 3.38 -7.78
C ASP A 189 -0.76 4.78 -8.15
N VAL A 190 -1.33 5.50 -7.20
CA VAL A 190 -1.90 6.84 -7.41
C VAL A 190 -0.83 7.87 -7.78
N GLY A 191 0.39 7.72 -7.27
CA GLY A 191 1.52 8.59 -7.59
C GLY A 191 1.98 8.41 -9.04
N HIS A 192 2.11 7.17 -9.49
CA HIS A 192 2.43 6.86 -10.89
C HIS A 192 1.30 7.24 -11.84
N THR A 193 0.05 7.07 -11.43
CA THR A 193 -1.12 7.49 -12.19
C THR A 193 -1.10 9.00 -12.43
N GLN A 194 -0.89 9.77 -11.36
CA GLN A 194 -0.76 11.23 -11.44
C GLN A 194 0.40 11.68 -12.34
N ARG A 195 1.56 11.02 -12.26
CA ARG A 195 2.72 11.28 -13.14
C ARG A 195 2.43 11.01 -14.63
N SER A 196 1.49 10.12 -14.91
CA SER A 196 1.03 9.83 -16.28
C SER A 196 0.00 10.84 -16.79
N GLY A 197 -0.31 11.88 -16.02
CA GLY A 197 -1.31 12.90 -16.38
C GLY A 197 -2.75 12.40 -16.26
N VAL A 198 -2.98 11.30 -15.58
CA VAL A 198 -4.31 10.73 -15.32
C VAL A 198 -4.72 11.07 -13.90
N ASP A 199 -5.97 11.55 -13.73
CA ASP A 199 -6.55 11.77 -12.40
C ASP A 199 -6.78 10.41 -11.70
N PRO A 200 -6.19 10.19 -10.51
CA PRO A 200 -6.37 8.94 -9.79
C PRO A 200 -7.70 8.85 -9.01
N ALA A 201 -8.51 9.94 -8.94
CA ALA A 201 -9.79 10.01 -8.22
C ALA A 201 -10.97 9.65 -9.11
#